data_ec586eef2a6bd8b4c569eb28c294e535
#
_entry.id   ec586eef2a6bd8b4c569eb28c294e535
#
_cell.length_a   1.000
_cell.length_b   1.000
_cell.length_c   1.000
_cell.angle_alpha   90.00
_cell.angle_beta   90.00
_cell.angle_gamma   90.00
#
_symmetry.space_group_name_H-M   'P 1'
#
loop_
_entity.id
_entity.type
_entity.pdbx_description
1 polymer ?
#
loop_
_entity_poly.entity_id
_entity_poly.type
_entity_poly.pdbx_seq_one_letter_code
_entity_poly.pdbx_strand_id
1 'polypeptide(L)'
;DIDSPALLAFCKEDNVDAVVLVPNCPVCHQSVALAAHCLETAGIATVIMGCAKDIIEHVGVPRLLFNDLPLGNAAGLPHDEESQNLAAKLALDLLVDATQPRTTKKSPLVWSGAPDWKKDYSNAALLSAEEIAERRAEFDRVKAAAAAIKSASKTS
;
A
#
# COMPACT_ATOMS: atom_id res chain seq x y z
N ASP A 1 8.65 15.10 -4.19
CA ASP A 1 9.26 16.17 -3.36
C ASP A 1 8.25 17.22 -2.88
N ILE A 2 6.99 17.17 -3.33
CA ILE A 2 5.93 18.10 -2.88
C ILE A 2 5.00 17.42 -1.88
N ASP A 3 4.60 16.17 -2.13
CA ASP A 3 3.57 15.47 -1.36
C ASP A 3 4.06 15.06 0.04
N SER A 4 5.30 14.60 0.17
CA SER A 4 5.82 14.16 1.48
C SER A 4 5.95 15.29 2.50
N PRO A 5 6.44 16.51 2.15
CA PRO A 5 6.40 17.65 3.05
C PRO A 5 4.99 18.10 3.44
N ALA A 6 4.02 18.02 2.52
CA ALA A 6 2.63 18.33 2.81
C ALA A 6 2.03 17.31 3.79
N LEU A 7 2.26 16.01 3.57
CA LEU A 7 1.85 14.96 4.50
C LEU A 7 2.46 15.18 5.89
N LEU A 8 3.74 15.50 5.97
CA LEU A 8 4.40 15.80 7.23
C LEU A 8 3.77 17.02 7.95
N ALA A 9 3.39 18.06 7.20
CA ALA A 9 2.73 19.23 7.77
C ALA A 9 1.39 18.83 8.41
N PHE A 10 0.55 18.05 7.74
CA PHE A 10 -0.71 17.54 8.29
C PHE A 10 -0.48 16.68 9.54
N CYS A 11 0.49 15.76 9.50
CA CYS A 11 0.81 14.94 10.67
C CYS A 11 1.22 15.79 11.89
N LYS A 12 1.96 16.86 11.67
CA LYS A 12 2.37 17.79 12.75
C LYS A 12 1.21 18.63 13.28
N GLU A 13 0.34 19.11 12.41
CA GLU A 13 -0.86 19.87 12.77
C GLU A 13 -1.79 19.03 13.66
N ASP A 14 -1.97 17.77 13.29
CA ASP A 14 -2.83 16.82 14.00
C ASP A 14 -2.14 16.15 15.21
N ASN A 15 -0.88 16.49 15.52
CA ASN A 15 -0.07 15.87 16.59
C ASN A 15 0.00 14.35 16.49
N VAL A 16 0.27 13.83 15.28
CA VAL A 16 0.34 12.39 15.00
C VAL A 16 1.65 11.82 15.52
N ASP A 17 1.57 10.77 16.34
CA ASP A 17 2.73 10.05 16.89
C ASP A 17 3.25 8.96 15.97
N ALA A 18 2.36 8.29 15.22
CA ALA A 18 2.73 7.21 14.32
C ALA A 18 1.78 7.12 13.11
N VAL A 19 2.27 6.57 12.00
CA VAL A 19 1.49 6.44 10.75
C VAL A 19 1.56 5.01 10.23
N VAL A 20 0.38 4.45 9.92
CA VAL A 20 0.24 3.20 9.17
C VAL A 20 0.01 3.55 7.70
N LEU A 21 0.88 3.05 6.81
CA LEU A 21 0.84 3.29 5.38
C LEU A 21 0.40 2.02 4.64
N VAL A 22 -0.62 2.12 3.78
CA VAL A 22 -1.22 0.96 3.11
C VAL A 22 -1.25 1.17 1.60
N PRO A 23 -0.27 0.65 0.85
CA PRO A 23 -0.24 0.74 -0.60
C PRO A 23 -1.09 -0.33 -1.28
N ASN A 24 -1.68 -0.01 -2.43
CA ASN A 24 -2.46 -0.95 -3.24
C ASN A 24 -1.71 -1.46 -4.48
N CYS A 25 -1.01 -0.60 -5.20
CA CYS A 25 -0.35 -0.93 -6.46
C CYS A 25 1.19 -0.94 -6.30
N PRO A 26 1.97 -1.48 -7.26
CA PRO A 26 3.43 -1.47 -7.17
C PRO A 26 4.02 -0.07 -6.98
N VAL A 27 3.58 0.91 -7.77
CA VAL A 27 4.03 2.31 -7.64
C VAL A 27 3.64 2.91 -6.29
N CYS A 28 2.44 2.53 -5.75
CA CYS A 28 2.03 2.97 -4.42
C CYS A 28 2.99 2.45 -3.34
N HIS A 29 3.49 1.20 -3.46
CA HIS A 29 4.47 0.65 -2.53
C HIS A 29 5.76 1.49 -2.51
N GLN A 30 6.23 1.93 -3.68
CA GLN A 30 7.37 2.84 -3.76
C GLN A 30 7.06 4.21 -3.13
N SER A 31 5.91 4.79 -3.45
CA SER A 31 5.52 6.13 -2.98
C SER A 31 5.39 6.18 -1.45
N VAL A 32 4.69 5.21 -0.84
CA VAL A 32 4.54 5.17 0.63
C VAL A 32 5.86 4.86 1.34
N ALA A 33 6.75 4.09 0.71
CA ALA A 33 8.08 3.83 1.26
C ALA A 33 8.93 5.12 1.32
N LEU A 34 8.86 5.98 0.29
CA LEU A 34 9.50 7.28 0.30
C LEU A 34 8.85 8.24 1.32
N ALA A 35 7.51 8.21 1.46
CA ALA A 35 6.81 8.97 2.48
C ALA A 35 7.21 8.54 3.90
N ALA A 36 7.35 7.23 4.13
CA ALA A 36 7.83 6.68 5.40
C ALA A 36 9.20 7.24 5.77
N HIS A 37 10.14 7.31 4.83
CA HIS A 37 11.45 7.93 5.08
C HIS A 37 11.35 9.39 5.51
N CYS A 38 10.47 10.16 4.87
CA CYS A 38 10.27 11.56 5.23
C CYS A 38 9.72 11.70 6.66
N LEU A 39 8.70 10.91 7.01
CA LEU A 39 8.07 10.93 8.34
C LEU A 39 9.04 10.47 9.43
N GLU A 40 9.76 9.38 9.23
CA GLU A 40 10.75 8.86 10.18
C GLU A 40 11.91 9.83 10.41
N THR A 41 12.39 10.50 9.35
CA THR A 41 13.42 11.53 9.48
C THR A 41 12.92 12.72 10.33
N ALA A 42 11.61 12.96 10.34
CA ALA A 42 10.98 14.01 11.14
C ALA A 42 10.57 13.54 12.54
N GLY A 43 10.87 12.29 12.92
CA GLY A 43 10.57 11.72 14.24
C GLY A 43 9.19 11.09 14.40
N ILE A 44 8.45 10.91 13.30
CA ILE A 44 7.13 10.24 13.30
C ILE A 44 7.33 8.78 12.92
N ALA A 45 7.00 7.87 13.82
CA ALA A 45 7.15 6.43 13.59
C ALA A 45 6.23 5.93 12.48
N THR A 46 6.72 5.02 11.62
CA THR A 46 5.91 4.46 10.53
C THR A 46 5.93 2.93 10.50
N VAL A 47 4.84 2.35 10.01
CA VAL A 47 4.78 0.96 9.57
C VAL A 47 4.07 0.88 8.24
N ILE A 48 4.58 0.07 7.32
CA ILE A 48 3.91 -0.19 6.05
C ILE A 48 3.27 -1.58 6.12
N MET A 49 1.96 -1.66 5.82
CA MET A 49 1.30 -2.92 5.52
C MET A 49 1.35 -3.11 4.00
N GLY A 50 2.12 -4.08 3.51
CA GLY A 50 2.39 -4.18 2.07
C GLY A 50 2.42 -5.60 1.53
N CYS A 51 2.08 -5.75 0.24
CA CYS A 51 2.11 -7.02 -0.49
C CYS A 51 3.37 -7.17 -1.39
N ALA A 52 3.98 -6.07 -1.85
CA ALA A 52 5.19 -6.09 -2.67
C ALA A 52 6.43 -5.87 -1.79
N LYS A 53 6.86 -6.95 -1.12
CA LYS A 53 7.98 -6.96 -0.18
C LYS A 53 9.27 -6.45 -0.81
N ASP A 54 9.59 -6.92 -2.01
CA ASP A 54 10.81 -6.57 -2.75
C ASP A 54 10.93 -5.06 -2.99
N ILE A 55 9.84 -4.39 -3.36
CA ILE A 55 9.82 -2.95 -3.60
C ILE A 55 10.11 -2.19 -2.30
N ILE A 56 9.41 -2.55 -1.21
CA ILE A 56 9.53 -1.84 0.07
C ILE A 56 10.91 -2.08 0.70
N GLU A 57 11.40 -3.31 0.70
CA GLU A 57 12.73 -3.64 1.24
C GLU A 57 13.86 -2.99 0.44
N HIS A 58 13.68 -2.85 -0.89
CA HIS A 58 14.64 -2.13 -1.74
C HIS A 58 14.77 -0.66 -1.32
N VAL A 59 13.67 0.01 -1.04
CA VAL A 59 13.68 1.39 -0.53
C VAL A 59 14.27 1.46 0.88
N GLY A 60 14.05 0.43 1.71
CA GLY A 60 14.70 0.28 3.01
C GLY A 60 13.99 0.99 4.15
N VAL A 61 12.69 0.82 4.25
CA VAL A 61 11.86 1.39 5.33
C VAL A 61 12.16 0.77 6.70
N PRO A 62 11.86 1.46 7.79
CA PRO A 62 12.09 0.95 9.15
C PRO A 62 11.26 -0.29 9.48
N ARG A 63 9.96 -0.31 9.14
CA ARG A 63 9.04 -1.39 9.52
C ARG A 63 8.14 -1.79 8.38
N LEU A 64 8.09 -3.08 8.07
CA LEU A 64 7.19 -3.68 7.09
C LEU A 64 6.41 -4.85 7.71
N LEU A 65 5.09 -4.76 7.74
CA LEU A 65 4.22 -5.92 7.85
C LEU A 65 3.95 -6.45 6.45
N PHE A 66 4.58 -7.56 6.11
CA PHE A 66 4.41 -8.21 4.82
C PHE A 66 3.19 -9.12 4.83
N ASN A 67 2.15 -8.76 4.10
CA ASN A 67 0.99 -9.56 3.83
C ASN A 67 1.17 -10.23 2.45
N ASP A 68 1.40 -11.55 2.45
CA ASP A 68 1.63 -12.34 1.24
C ASP A 68 0.30 -12.64 0.52
N LEU A 69 -0.35 -11.54 0.11
CA LEU A 69 -1.66 -11.49 -0.53
C LEU A 69 -1.54 -10.78 -1.89
N PRO A 70 -2.52 -10.97 -2.81
CA PRO A 70 -2.56 -10.20 -4.05
C PRO A 70 -2.56 -8.70 -3.81
N LEU A 71 -1.93 -7.94 -4.72
CA LEU A 71 -1.95 -6.47 -4.66
C LEU A 71 -3.37 -5.94 -4.51
N GLY A 72 -3.52 -4.90 -3.70
CA GLY A 72 -4.82 -4.35 -3.31
C GLY A 72 -5.39 -4.91 -2.01
N ASN A 73 -4.80 -5.98 -1.45
CA ASN A 73 -5.26 -6.62 -0.22
C ASN A 73 -4.26 -6.48 0.93
N ALA A 74 -3.50 -5.39 0.94
CA ALA A 74 -2.44 -5.18 1.94
C ALA A 74 -2.96 -5.06 3.38
N ALA A 75 -4.24 -4.76 3.58
CA ALA A 75 -4.87 -4.62 4.89
C ALA A 75 -5.67 -5.86 5.35
N GLY A 76 -5.58 -6.99 4.65
CA GLY A 76 -6.32 -8.21 4.95
C GLY A 76 -7.17 -8.71 3.78
N LEU A 77 -7.93 -9.77 4.00
CA LEU A 77 -8.78 -10.38 2.97
C LEU A 77 -10.06 -9.54 2.74
N PRO A 78 -10.59 -9.50 1.50
CA PRO A 78 -11.84 -8.80 1.21
C PRO A 78 -13.00 -9.39 2.01
N HIS A 79 -13.85 -8.53 2.57
CA HIS A 79 -15.04 -8.93 3.35
C HIS A 79 -14.76 -9.86 4.55
N ASP A 80 -13.53 -9.87 5.05
CA ASP A 80 -13.10 -10.67 6.20
C ASP A 80 -12.54 -9.74 7.28
N GLU A 81 -13.44 -9.32 8.16
CA GLU A 81 -13.13 -8.39 9.27
C GLU A 81 -12.09 -8.96 10.22
N GLU A 82 -12.08 -10.27 10.46
CA GLU A 82 -11.12 -10.92 11.36
C GLU A 82 -9.69 -10.78 10.82
N SER A 83 -9.48 -11.05 9.53
CA SER A 83 -8.18 -10.90 8.89
C SER A 83 -7.72 -9.44 8.83
N GLN A 84 -8.63 -8.50 8.63
CA GLN A 84 -8.35 -7.07 8.59
C GLN A 84 -7.95 -6.55 9.98
N ASN A 85 -8.69 -6.93 11.01
CA ASN A 85 -8.36 -6.61 12.41
C ASN A 85 -7.02 -7.22 12.82
N LEU A 86 -6.73 -8.46 12.41
CA LEU A 86 -5.45 -9.09 12.66
C LEU A 86 -4.30 -8.35 11.98
N ALA A 87 -4.46 -7.97 10.70
CA ALA A 87 -3.44 -7.20 9.99
C ALA A 87 -3.17 -5.85 10.65
N ALA A 88 -4.22 -5.12 11.02
CA ALA A 88 -4.10 -3.84 11.72
C ALA A 88 -3.38 -4.00 13.08
N LYS A 89 -3.79 -5.00 13.87
CA LYS A 89 -3.15 -5.30 15.15
C LYS A 89 -1.67 -5.62 14.99
N LEU A 90 -1.30 -6.48 14.04
CA LEU A 90 0.09 -6.85 13.80
C LEU A 90 0.95 -5.67 13.35
N ALA A 91 0.37 -4.73 12.60
CA ALA A 91 1.05 -3.50 12.21
C ALA A 91 1.32 -2.60 13.42
N LEU A 92 0.32 -2.42 14.30
CA LEU A 92 0.47 -1.64 15.53
C LEU A 92 1.45 -2.31 16.51
N ASP A 93 1.40 -3.63 16.67
CA ASP A 93 2.38 -4.39 17.47
C ASP A 93 3.80 -4.15 16.93
N LEU A 94 3.98 -4.14 15.60
CA LEU A 94 5.30 -3.94 14.98
C LEU A 94 5.86 -2.52 15.22
N LEU A 95 5.01 -1.50 15.37
CA LEU A 95 5.44 -0.16 15.76
C LEU A 95 6.09 -0.15 17.15
N VAL A 96 5.60 -1.00 18.06
CA VAL A 96 6.08 -1.10 19.45
C VAL A 96 7.27 -2.07 19.56
N ASP A 97 7.16 -3.23 18.91
CA ASP A 97 8.08 -4.36 19.13
C ASP A 97 9.39 -4.27 18.32
N ALA A 98 9.41 -3.50 17.21
CA ALA A 98 10.58 -3.44 16.34
C ALA A 98 11.73 -2.68 17.01
N THR A 99 12.76 -3.41 17.39
CA THR A 99 13.97 -2.87 18.04
C THR A 99 15.12 -2.55 17.06
N GLN A 100 14.97 -2.96 15.81
CA GLN A 100 15.97 -2.76 14.76
C GLN A 100 15.34 -2.09 13.52
N PRO A 101 16.08 -1.25 12.81
CA PRO A 101 15.63 -0.73 11.51
C PRO A 101 15.52 -1.86 10.48
N ARG A 102 14.71 -1.67 9.45
CA ARG A 102 14.45 -2.65 8.38
C ARG A 102 13.86 -3.96 8.89
N THR A 103 13.01 -3.88 9.92
CA THR A 103 12.28 -5.05 10.42
C THR A 103 11.14 -5.39 9.50
N THR A 104 11.17 -6.59 8.91
CA THR A 104 10.06 -7.17 8.15
C THR A 104 9.45 -8.32 8.95
N LYS A 105 8.15 -8.23 9.22
CA LYS A 105 7.35 -9.30 9.83
C LYS A 105 6.35 -9.82 8.82
N LYS A 106 6.36 -11.12 8.53
CA LYS A 106 5.32 -11.73 7.68
C LYS A 106 4.09 -12.03 8.53
N SER A 107 2.90 -11.63 8.05
CA SER A 107 1.65 -12.02 8.69
C SER A 107 1.32 -13.50 8.44
N PRO A 108 0.49 -14.13 9.28
CA PRO A 108 0.01 -15.49 9.07
C PRO A 108 -1.11 -15.58 8.03
N LEU A 109 -1.56 -14.46 7.46
CA LEU A 109 -2.65 -14.43 6.51
C LEU A 109 -2.30 -15.20 5.23
N VAL A 110 -3.26 -15.98 4.75
CA VAL A 110 -3.13 -16.82 3.55
C VAL A 110 -4.28 -16.49 2.61
N TRP A 111 -3.98 -16.27 1.34
CA TRP A 111 -5.00 -16.13 0.31
C TRP A 111 -5.73 -17.46 0.09
N SER A 112 -7.05 -17.45 0.23
CA SER A 112 -7.89 -18.62 -0.02
C SER A 112 -8.00 -18.85 -1.52
N GLY A 113 -7.19 -19.75 -2.05
CA GLY A 113 -7.20 -20.11 -3.47
C GLY A 113 -5.92 -20.80 -3.88
N ALA A 114 -5.86 -21.27 -5.12
CA ALA A 114 -4.66 -21.87 -5.63
C ALA A 114 -3.48 -20.90 -5.59
N PRO A 115 -2.25 -21.36 -5.26
CA PRO A 115 -1.07 -20.48 -5.21
C PRO A 115 -0.66 -19.92 -6.59
N ASP A 116 -1.38 -20.30 -7.62
CA ASP A 116 -1.11 -19.91 -9.01
C ASP A 116 -1.25 -18.41 -9.26
N TRP A 117 -2.02 -17.67 -8.42
CA TRP A 117 -2.08 -16.23 -8.49
C TRP A 117 -0.68 -15.57 -8.38
N LYS A 118 0.29 -16.20 -7.71
CA LYS A 118 1.67 -15.71 -7.62
C LYS A 118 2.42 -15.76 -8.94
N LYS A 119 2.05 -16.73 -9.80
CA LYS A 119 2.72 -16.94 -11.08
C LYS A 119 2.16 -16.04 -12.18
N ASP A 120 0.84 -15.83 -12.17
CA ASP A 120 0.10 -15.25 -13.30
C ASP A 120 -0.69 -13.99 -12.95
N TYR A 121 -0.45 -13.41 -11.78
CA TYR A 121 -1.24 -12.29 -11.22
C TYR A 121 -1.42 -11.09 -12.15
N SER A 122 -0.49 -10.83 -13.05
CA SER A 122 -0.56 -9.72 -14.00
C SER A 122 0.03 -10.09 -15.38
N ASN A 123 -0.01 -11.36 -15.73
CA ASN A 123 0.55 -11.82 -17.00
C ASN A 123 -0.38 -11.46 -18.17
N ALA A 124 -0.12 -10.33 -18.81
CA ALA A 124 -0.88 -9.87 -19.96
C ALA A 124 -0.86 -10.86 -21.16
N ALA A 125 0.12 -11.77 -21.21
CA ALA A 125 0.20 -12.78 -22.26
C ALA A 125 -0.88 -13.87 -22.15
N LEU A 126 -1.54 -13.99 -21.00
CA LEU A 126 -2.65 -14.91 -20.78
C LEU A 126 -4.02 -14.29 -21.09
N LEU A 127 -4.07 -12.99 -21.37
CA LEU A 127 -5.31 -12.29 -21.69
C LEU A 127 -5.58 -12.34 -23.20
N SER A 128 -6.84 -12.55 -23.56
CA SER A 128 -7.27 -12.38 -24.95
C SER A 128 -7.19 -10.90 -25.38
N ALA A 129 -7.16 -10.65 -26.68
CA ALA A 129 -7.17 -9.29 -27.21
C ALA A 129 -8.43 -8.52 -26.78
N GLU A 130 -9.56 -9.22 -26.63
CA GLU A 130 -10.84 -8.67 -26.19
C GLU A 130 -10.77 -8.24 -24.70
N GLU A 131 -10.24 -9.09 -23.83
CA GLU A 131 -10.06 -8.75 -22.41
C GLU A 131 -9.09 -7.58 -22.20
N ILE A 132 -8.02 -7.51 -22.99
CA ILE A 132 -7.10 -6.36 -22.98
C ILE A 132 -7.81 -5.08 -23.40
N ALA A 133 -8.61 -5.14 -24.45
CA ALA A 133 -9.37 -3.98 -24.95
C ALA A 133 -10.43 -3.52 -23.92
N GLU A 134 -11.12 -4.45 -23.27
CA GLU A 134 -12.12 -4.14 -22.23
C GLU A 134 -11.48 -3.48 -21.01
N ARG A 135 -10.38 -4.03 -20.49
CA ARG A 135 -9.64 -3.44 -19.37
C ARG A 135 -9.08 -2.06 -19.71
N ARG A 136 -8.65 -1.87 -20.95
CA ARG A 136 -8.19 -0.57 -21.43
C ARG A 136 -9.32 0.45 -21.47
N ALA A 137 -10.47 0.08 -21.99
CA ALA A 137 -11.66 0.93 -22.05
C ALA A 137 -12.15 1.31 -20.65
N GLU A 138 -12.11 0.37 -19.69
CA GLU A 138 -12.43 0.63 -18.28
C GLU A 138 -11.47 1.63 -17.66
N PHE A 139 -10.16 1.41 -17.83
CA PHE A 139 -9.13 2.34 -17.35
C PHE A 139 -9.35 3.77 -17.91
N ASP A 140 -9.63 3.89 -19.20
CA ASP A 140 -9.85 5.20 -19.85
C ASP A 140 -11.12 5.87 -19.31
N ARG A 141 -12.21 5.12 -19.02
CA ARG A 141 -13.43 5.64 -18.37
C ARG A 141 -13.14 6.18 -16.97
N VAL A 142 -12.44 5.40 -16.15
CA VAL A 142 -12.08 5.80 -14.78
C VAL A 142 -11.18 7.02 -14.79
N LYS A 143 -10.20 7.07 -15.69
CA LYS A 143 -9.30 8.21 -15.86
C LYS A 143 -10.05 9.48 -16.27
N ALA A 144 -11.01 9.37 -17.19
CA ALA A 144 -11.83 10.50 -17.62
C ALA A 144 -12.72 11.03 -16.47
N ALA A 145 -13.33 10.13 -15.70
CA ALA A 145 -14.13 10.48 -14.53
C ALA A 145 -13.28 11.20 -13.47
N ALA A 146 -12.10 10.69 -13.16
CA ALA A 146 -11.17 11.31 -12.22
C ALA A 146 -10.71 12.71 -12.69
N ALA A 147 -10.45 12.87 -13.99
CA ALA A 147 -10.09 14.17 -14.55
C ALA A 147 -11.24 15.18 -14.44
N ALA A 148 -12.49 14.76 -14.66
CA ALA A 148 -13.67 15.61 -14.50
C ALA A 148 -13.85 16.08 -13.05
N ILE A 149 -13.69 15.19 -12.06
CA ILE A 149 -13.76 15.53 -10.63
C ILE A 149 -12.67 16.55 -10.28
N LYS A 150 -11.43 16.30 -10.73
CA LYS A 150 -10.29 17.19 -10.47
C LYS A 150 -10.48 18.59 -11.10
N SER A 151 -11.12 18.69 -12.24
CA SER A 151 -11.43 19.97 -12.87
C SER A 151 -12.52 20.72 -12.14
N ALA A 152 -13.56 20.04 -11.65
CA ALA A 152 -14.65 20.62 -10.87
C ALA A 152 -14.16 21.16 -9.52
N SER A 153 -13.23 20.47 -8.84
CA SER A 153 -12.67 20.91 -7.55
C SER A 153 -11.72 22.12 -7.65
N LYS A 154 -11.22 22.44 -8.86
CA LYS A 154 -10.38 23.65 -9.08
C LYS A 154 -11.18 24.92 -9.36
N THR A 155 -12.48 24.81 -9.56
CA THR A 155 -13.38 25.93 -9.89
C THR A 155 -14.24 26.36 -8.68
N SER A 156 -14.08 25.69 -7.56
CA SER A 156 -14.69 26.03 -6.26
C SER A 156 -13.66 26.62 -5.31
#